data_4d294444325ec1db6d5fa0d8b3eb70f2
#
_entry.id   4d294444325ec1db6d5fa0d8b3eb70f2
#
_cell.length_a   1.000
_cell.length_b   1.000
_cell.length_c   1.000
_cell.angle_alpha   90.00
_cell.angle_beta   90.00
_cell.angle_gamma   90.00
#
_symmetry.space_group_name_H-M   'P 1'
#
loop_
_entity.id
_entity.type
_entity.pdbx_description
1 polymer ?
#
loop_
_entity_poly.entity_id
_entity_poly.type
_entity_poly.pdbx_seq_one_letter_code
_entity_poly.pdbx_strand_id
1 'polypeptide(L)'
;IQPKTKTGVKVKTDNPREVGADLIAVAAEVVSENKSTLIIDLGTATKYIYVKNNAITGVIITAGVEISINALTKNTALLPKIDIKVPNKVLETNTISCMQSGVTYGVAAQVDGLISLIKEEVKEDFKVITTGGFSNIIIPLIKHEQKNDPLLIFKGLLKIFKLNER
;
A
#
# COMPACT_ATOMS: atom_id res chain seq x y z
N ILE A 1 5.72 11.45 -14.27
CA ILE A 1 6.04 12.69 -13.54
C ILE A 1 7.50 12.97 -13.82
N GLN A 2 7.79 14.07 -14.50
CA GLN A 2 9.16 14.49 -14.87
C GLN A 2 9.69 15.56 -13.90
N PRO A 3 11.02 15.76 -13.83
CA PRO A 3 11.56 16.92 -13.12
C PRO A 3 10.88 18.21 -13.62
N LYS A 4 10.48 19.10 -12.72
CA LYS A 4 9.70 20.33 -12.95
C LYS A 4 8.17 20.15 -13.04
N THR A 5 7.62 18.94 -13.07
CA THR A 5 6.16 18.76 -12.96
C THR A 5 5.67 19.27 -11.61
N LYS A 6 4.69 20.16 -11.61
CA LYS A 6 4.03 20.63 -10.39
C LYS A 6 3.13 19.51 -9.86
N THR A 7 3.45 18.92 -8.73
CA THR A 7 2.69 17.78 -8.17
C THR A 7 1.80 18.17 -6.99
N GLY A 8 2.05 19.33 -6.36
CA GLY A 8 1.43 19.72 -5.11
C GLY A 8 1.98 18.95 -3.89
N VAL A 9 2.80 17.92 -4.13
CA VAL A 9 3.38 17.05 -3.11
C VAL A 9 4.81 17.47 -2.81
N LYS A 10 5.12 17.70 -1.53
CA LYS A 10 6.49 17.81 -1.06
C LYS A 10 7.01 16.43 -0.68
N VAL A 11 8.31 16.19 -0.85
CA VAL A 11 8.96 14.95 -0.43
C VAL A 11 9.98 15.30 0.65
N LYS A 12 9.77 14.78 1.85
CA LYS A 12 10.61 15.00 3.03
C LYS A 12 11.22 13.67 3.50
N THR A 13 11.88 12.98 2.58
CA THR A 13 12.69 11.78 2.82
C THR A 13 14.17 12.15 2.68
N ASP A 14 15.06 11.31 3.16
CA ASP A 14 16.52 11.53 3.06
C ASP A 14 16.96 11.75 1.62
N ASN A 15 16.41 10.94 0.69
CA ASN A 15 16.66 11.03 -0.76
C ASN A 15 15.35 11.28 -1.53
N PRO A 16 14.88 12.52 -1.68
CA PRO A 16 13.62 12.82 -2.38
C PRO A 16 13.57 12.32 -3.84
N ARG A 17 14.72 12.18 -4.48
CA ARG A 17 14.83 11.71 -5.89
C ARG A 17 14.58 10.21 -6.06
N GLU A 18 14.65 9.43 -4.99
CA GLU A 18 14.40 7.99 -4.97
C GLU A 18 12.92 7.64 -4.80
N VAL A 19 12.09 8.63 -4.44
CA VAL A 19 10.65 8.41 -4.29
C VAL A 19 10.01 8.24 -5.67
N GLY A 20 9.43 7.07 -5.89
CA GLY A 20 8.81 6.69 -7.16
C GLY A 20 7.66 7.63 -7.56
N ALA A 21 7.47 7.79 -8.86
CA ALA A 21 6.41 8.62 -9.43
C ALA A 21 5.00 8.13 -9.03
N ASP A 22 4.83 6.83 -8.81
CA ASP A 22 3.60 6.20 -8.32
C ASP A 22 3.25 6.65 -6.90
N LEU A 23 4.23 6.74 -5.99
CA LEU A 23 4.03 7.24 -4.64
C LEU A 23 3.61 8.72 -4.65
N ILE A 24 4.24 9.52 -5.51
CA ILE A 24 3.88 10.93 -5.68
C ILE A 24 2.47 11.05 -6.23
N ALA A 25 2.09 10.21 -7.19
CA ALA A 25 0.76 10.24 -7.79
C ALA A 25 -0.34 9.95 -6.75
N VAL A 26 -0.22 8.89 -5.96
CA VAL A 26 -1.24 8.59 -4.93
C VAL A 26 -1.27 9.64 -3.83
N ALA A 27 -0.11 10.20 -3.45
CA ALA A 27 -0.05 11.28 -2.46
C ALA A 27 -0.70 12.58 -2.95
N ALA A 28 -0.61 12.90 -4.25
CA ALA A 28 -1.20 14.10 -4.83
C ALA A 28 -2.72 14.19 -4.60
N GLU A 29 -3.42 13.06 -4.53
CA GLU A 29 -4.86 13.07 -4.27
C GLU A 29 -5.19 13.56 -2.86
N VAL A 30 -4.38 13.21 -1.87
CA VAL A 30 -4.67 13.47 -0.46
C VAL A 30 -4.06 14.76 0.09
N VAL A 31 -3.11 15.40 -0.62
CA VAL A 31 -2.39 16.60 -0.10
C VAL A 31 -3.24 17.85 0.10
N SER A 32 -4.47 17.91 -0.37
CA SER A 32 -5.37 19.05 -0.09
C SER A 32 -6.22 18.85 1.16
N GLU A 33 -6.16 17.68 1.78
CA GLU A 33 -6.85 17.40 3.02
C GLU A 33 -6.00 17.85 4.21
N ASN A 34 -6.60 18.64 5.13
CA ASN A 34 -5.91 19.12 6.36
C ASN A 34 -5.72 18.01 7.40
N LYS A 35 -5.65 16.75 7.00
CA LYS A 35 -5.47 15.59 7.87
C LYS A 35 -4.32 14.74 7.38
N SER A 36 -3.52 14.24 8.32
CA SER A 36 -2.52 13.22 8.03
C SER A 36 -3.20 11.97 7.46
N THR A 37 -2.58 11.36 6.46
CA THR A 37 -3.14 10.19 5.76
C THR A 37 -2.07 9.14 5.55
N LEU A 38 -2.36 7.90 5.93
CA LEU A 38 -1.60 6.72 5.56
C LEU A 38 -2.24 6.09 4.33
N ILE A 39 -1.53 6.06 3.23
CA ILE A 39 -1.94 5.37 2.02
C ILE A 39 -1.28 3.99 2.03
N ILE A 40 -2.07 2.94 1.80
CA ILE A 40 -1.60 1.55 1.68
C ILE A 40 -1.91 1.06 0.27
N ASP A 41 -0.88 0.93 -0.54
CA ASP A 41 -0.97 0.42 -1.91
C ASP A 41 -0.64 -1.07 -1.92
N LEU A 42 -1.69 -1.90 -2.07
CA LEU A 42 -1.62 -3.35 -2.15
C LEU A 42 -1.38 -3.80 -3.61
N GLY A 43 -0.26 -3.39 -4.17
CA GLY A 43 0.18 -3.69 -5.54
C GLY A 43 1.22 -4.80 -5.63
N THR A 44 2.09 -4.76 -6.66
CA THR A 44 3.23 -5.68 -6.84
C THR A 44 4.13 -5.69 -5.62
N ALA A 45 4.51 -4.52 -5.13
CA ALA A 45 5.02 -4.34 -3.77
C ALA A 45 3.90 -3.72 -2.93
N THR A 46 3.82 -4.06 -1.65
CA THR A 46 2.93 -3.34 -0.72
C THR A 46 3.68 -2.13 -0.18
N LYS A 47 3.11 -0.95 -0.35
CA LYS A 47 3.71 0.32 0.06
C LYS A 47 2.80 1.03 1.05
N TYR A 48 3.39 1.55 2.11
CA TYR A 48 2.74 2.38 3.13
C TYR A 48 3.34 3.77 3.01
N ILE A 49 2.54 4.76 2.65
CA ILE A 49 2.99 6.12 2.36
C ILE A 49 2.32 7.06 3.36
N TYR A 50 3.10 7.64 4.28
CA TYR A 50 2.58 8.58 5.25
C TYR A 50 2.69 10.00 4.72
N VAL A 51 1.52 10.65 4.58
CA VAL A 51 1.39 12.01 4.05
C VAL A 51 0.92 12.93 5.16
N LYS A 52 1.72 13.98 5.46
CA LYS A 52 1.43 14.99 6.47
C LYS A 52 1.82 16.38 5.95
N ASN A 53 0.96 17.37 6.16
CA ASN A 53 1.24 18.78 5.74
C ASN A 53 1.65 18.88 4.26
N ASN A 54 0.92 18.22 3.38
CA ASN A 54 1.17 18.15 1.95
C ASN A 54 2.55 17.56 1.57
N ALA A 55 3.12 16.74 2.44
CA ALA A 55 4.41 16.10 2.22
C ALA A 55 4.36 14.60 2.48
N ILE A 56 5.05 13.81 1.64
CA ILE A 56 5.43 12.45 2.00
C ILE A 56 6.54 12.56 3.04
N THR A 57 6.30 12.03 4.24
CA THR A 57 7.24 12.12 5.38
C THR A 57 7.78 10.76 5.82
N GLY A 58 7.20 9.67 5.36
CA GLY A 58 7.65 8.32 5.63
C GLY A 58 7.08 7.32 4.64
N VAL A 59 7.84 6.27 4.35
CA VAL A 59 7.43 5.19 3.45
C VAL A 59 7.91 3.85 4.03
N ILE A 60 7.05 2.83 3.96
CA ILE A 60 7.44 1.43 4.21
C ILE A 60 7.17 0.66 2.91
N ILE A 61 8.08 -0.21 2.53
CA ILE A 61 7.95 -1.05 1.35
C ILE A 61 8.16 -2.51 1.76
N THR A 62 7.22 -3.37 1.37
CA THR A 62 7.30 -4.81 1.61
C THR A 62 7.01 -5.59 0.34
N ALA A 63 7.30 -6.88 0.34
CA ALA A 63 6.87 -7.74 -0.74
C ALA A 63 5.34 -7.77 -0.80
N GLY A 64 4.78 -7.55 -1.98
CA GLY A 64 3.34 -7.71 -2.22
C GLY A 64 2.94 -9.19 -2.29
N VAL A 65 1.64 -9.45 -2.33
CA VAL A 65 1.07 -10.81 -2.34
C VAL A 65 1.68 -11.69 -3.44
N GLU A 66 1.74 -11.18 -4.65
CA GLU A 66 2.24 -11.93 -5.81
C GLU A 66 3.75 -12.21 -5.72
N ILE A 67 4.54 -11.21 -5.29
CA ILE A 67 5.98 -11.39 -5.08
C ILE A 67 6.22 -12.46 -4.02
N SER A 68 5.46 -12.45 -2.92
CA SER A 68 5.58 -13.40 -1.83
C SER A 68 5.31 -14.83 -2.30
N ILE A 69 4.23 -15.06 -3.06
CA ILE A 69 3.91 -16.36 -3.65
C ILE A 69 5.01 -16.81 -4.62
N ASN A 70 5.43 -15.92 -5.52
CA ASN A 70 6.47 -16.22 -6.50
C ASN A 70 7.81 -16.55 -5.82
N ALA A 71 8.14 -15.88 -4.71
CA ALA A 71 9.34 -16.17 -3.95
C ALA A 71 9.28 -17.58 -3.32
N LEU A 72 8.14 -17.95 -2.74
CA LEU A 72 7.93 -19.29 -2.18
C LEU A 72 8.07 -20.38 -3.26
N THR A 73 7.40 -20.22 -4.39
CA THR A 73 7.41 -21.23 -5.47
C THR A 73 8.74 -21.35 -6.17
N LYS A 74 9.50 -20.25 -6.32
CA LYS A 74 10.81 -20.26 -7.00
C LYS A 74 11.94 -20.78 -6.12
N ASN A 75 11.85 -20.58 -4.81
CA ASN A 75 12.95 -20.87 -3.89
C ASN A 75 12.71 -22.13 -3.03
N THR A 76 11.64 -22.90 -3.30
CA THR A 76 11.35 -24.15 -2.60
C THR A 76 11.08 -25.27 -3.60
N ALA A 77 11.49 -26.49 -3.24
CA ALA A 77 11.36 -27.64 -4.14
C ALA A 77 9.91 -28.20 -4.25
N LEU A 78 9.07 -27.96 -3.24
CA LEU A 78 7.79 -28.65 -3.07
C LEU A 78 6.55 -27.74 -3.13
N LEU A 79 6.73 -26.41 -3.16
CA LEU A 79 5.59 -25.51 -3.15
C LEU A 79 5.10 -25.22 -4.58
N PRO A 80 3.84 -25.54 -4.90
CA PRO A 80 3.29 -25.35 -6.23
C PRO A 80 2.94 -23.89 -6.50
N LYS A 81 2.70 -23.56 -7.79
CA LYS A 81 2.01 -22.32 -8.15
C LYS A 81 0.57 -22.39 -7.68
N ILE A 82 0.08 -21.31 -7.11
CA ILE A 82 -1.28 -21.22 -6.56
C ILE A 82 -2.00 -19.97 -7.04
N ASP A 83 -3.33 -20.03 -7.10
CA ASP A 83 -4.19 -18.86 -7.23
C ASP A 83 -4.34 -18.15 -5.89
N ILE A 84 -4.44 -16.83 -5.91
CA ILE A 84 -4.65 -16.03 -4.71
C ILE A 84 -6.13 -16.06 -4.35
N LYS A 85 -6.45 -16.78 -3.29
CA LYS A 85 -7.80 -16.89 -2.71
C LYS A 85 -7.70 -16.85 -1.20
N VAL A 86 -8.71 -16.31 -0.54
CA VAL A 86 -8.81 -16.35 0.92
C VAL A 86 -9.36 -17.71 1.33
N PRO A 87 -8.61 -18.51 2.09
CA PRO A 87 -9.13 -19.79 2.59
C PRO A 87 -10.10 -19.56 3.76
N ASN A 88 -10.89 -20.61 4.08
CA ASN A 88 -11.92 -20.51 5.13
C ASN A 88 -11.35 -20.43 6.56
N LYS A 89 -10.12 -20.86 6.76
CA LYS A 89 -9.45 -20.89 8.07
C LYS A 89 -8.07 -20.25 7.98
N VAL A 90 -7.58 -19.76 9.10
CA VAL A 90 -6.21 -19.26 9.21
C VAL A 90 -5.22 -20.43 9.27
N LEU A 91 -5.51 -21.45 10.08
CA LEU A 91 -4.70 -22.67 10.14
C LEU A 91 -5.31 -23.70 9.18
N GLU A 92 -4.58 -24.00 8.12
CA GLU A 92 -4.97 -24.92 7.06
C GLU A 92 -4.12 -26.20 7.11
N THR A 93 -4.57 -27.25 6.39
CA THR A 93 -3.97 -28.59 6.49
C THR A 93 -3.47 -29.14 5.15
N ASN A 94 -3.69 -28.46 4.05
CA ASN A 94 -3.12 -28.79 2.74
C ASN A 94 -2.23 -27.66 2.23
N THR A 95 -1.22 -28.01 1.44
CA THR A 95 -0.16 -27.07 1.01
C THR A 95 -0.71 -25.82 0.33
N ILE A 96 -1.67 -25.97 -0.58
CA ILE A 96 -2.24 -24.83 -1.34
C ILE A 96 -2.92 -23.85 -0.38
N SER A 97 -3.84 -24.33 0.47
CA SER A 97 -4.55 -23.47 1.42
C SER A 97 -3.62 -22.90 2.49
N CYS A 98 -2.57 -23.66 2.91
CA CYS A 98 -1.54 -23.14 3.83
C CYS A 98 -0.82 -21.92 3.21
N MET A 99 -0.43 -22.01 1.94
CA MET A 99 0.21 -20.90 1.22
C MET A 99 -0.77 -19.72 1.04
N GLN A 100 -2.02 -20.01 0.65
CA GLN A 100 -3.07 -18.98 0.51
C GLN A 100 -3.32 -18.24 1.83
N SER A 101 -3.42 -18.98 2.94
CA SER A 101 -3.57 -18.40 4.28
C SER A 101 -2.39 -17.50 4.63
N GLY A 102 -1.17 -17.97 4.45
CA GLY A 102 0.04 -17.21 4.77
C GLY A 102 0.11 -15.88 4.02
N VAL A 103 -0.23 -15.86 2.73
CA VAL A 103 -0.15 -14.63 1.94
C VAL A 103 -1.37 -13.70 2.13
N THR A 104 -2.56 -14.20 2.42
CA THR A 104 -3.75 -13.35 2.59
C THR A 104 -3.89 -12.86 4.02
N TYR A 105 -4.01 -13.76 4.99
CA TYR A 105 -4.09 -13.38 6.41
C TYR A 105 -2.78 -12.77 6.92
N GLY A 106 -1.62 -13.25 6.41
CA GLY A 106 -0.32 -12.68 6.75
C GLY A 106 -0.19 -11.22 6.32
N VAL A 107 -0.59 -10.87 5.09
CA VAL A 107 -0.58 -9.48 4.61
C VAL A 107 -1.57 -8.62 5.40
N ALA A 108 -2.79 -9.12 5.68
CA ALA A 108 -3.76 -8.39 6.48
C ALA A 108 -3.24 -8.10 7.90
N ALA A 109 -2.65 -9.11 8.56
CA ALA A 109 -2.03 -8.94 9.87
C ALA A 109 -0.84 -7.98 9.86
N GLN A 110 -0.03 -8.00 8.78
CA GLN A 110 1.05 -7.03 8.58
C GLN A 110 0.50 -5.60 8.45
N VAL A 111 -0.59 -5.41 7.70
CA VAL A 111 -1.25 -4.11 7.56
C VAL A 111 -1.72 -3.61 8.93
N ASP A 112 -2.47 -4.42 9.67
CA ASP A 112 -2.96 -4.06 11.01
C ASP A 112 -1.82 -3.75 11.98
N GLY A 113 -0.77 -4.57 11.98
CA GLY A 113 0.40 -4.38 12.84
C GLY A 113 1.15 -3.09 12.52
N LEU A 114 1.39 -2.81 11.22
CA LEU A 114 2.09 -1.59 10.80
C LEU A 114 1.26 -0.32 11.06
N ILE A 115 -0.07 -0.37 10.90
CA ILE A 115 -0.93 0.77 11.28
C ILE A 115 -0.77 1.07 12.77
N SER A 116 -0.78 0.03 13.63
CA SER A 116 -0.61 0.19 15.08
C SER A 116 0.75 0.79 15.42
N LEU A 117 1.83 0.26 14.85
CA LEU A 117 3.19 0.78 15.08
C LEU A 117 3.35 2.23 14.60
N ILE A 118 2.79 2.57 13.44
CA ILE A 118 2.81 3.95 12.93
C ILE A 118 2.04 4.87 13.88
N LYS A 119 0.86 4.46 14.41
CA LYS A 119 0.11 5.27 15.39
C LYS A 119 0.92 5.55 16.66
N GLU A 120 1.64 4.55 17.16
CA GLU A 120 2.51 4.67 18.33
C GLU A 120 3.68 5.64 18.07
N GLU A 121 4.26 5.60 16.86
CA GLU A 121 5.38 6.44 16.46
C GLU A 121 4.97 7.89 16.26
N VAL A 122 3.93 8.16 15.44
CA VAL A 122 3.55 9.53 15.07
C VAL A 122 2.74 10.24 16.15
N LYS A 123 2.11 9.49 17.08
CA LYS A 123 1.28 9.98 18.20
C LYS A 123 0.20 10.98 17.79
N GLU A 124 -0.39 10.78 16.63
CA GLU A 124 -1.48 11.58 16.11
C GLU A 124 -2.48 10.70 15.33
N ASP A 125 -3.71 11.17 15.19
CA ASP A 125 -4.71 10.51 14.36
C ASP A 125 -4.46 10.79 12.89
N PHE A 126 -4.67 9.77 12.06
CA PHE A 126 -4.59 9.85 10.62
C PHE A 126 -5.68 9.01 9.96
N LYS A 127 -6.02 9.37 8.73
CA LYS A 127 -6.88 8.55 7.87
C LYS A 127 -6.08 7.41 7.27
N VAL A 128 -6.72 6.27 7.05
CA VAL A 128 -6.15 5.17 6.28
C VAL A 128 -6.92 5.03 4.96
N ILE A 129 -6.19 5.06 3.85
CA ILE A 129 -6.73 4.82 2.50
C ILE A 129 -5.98 3.64 1.91
N THR A 130 -6.73 2.65 1.43
CA THR A 130 -6.19 1.48 0.74
C THR A 130 -6.44 1.59 -0.76
N THR A 131 -5.51 1.11 -1.56
CA THR A 131 -5.57 1.04 -3.03
C THR A 131 -4.77 -0.17 -3.52
N GLY A 132 -4.68 -0.36 -4.82
CA GLY A 132 -3.90 -1.44 -5.44
C GLY A 132 -4.74 -2.65 -5.84
N GLY A 133 -4.18 -3.48 -6.71
CA GLY A 133 -4.89 -4.59 -7.36
C GLY A 133 -5.36 -5.70 -6.42
N PHE A 134 -4.70 -5.87 -5.26
CA PHE A 134 -5.07 -6.87 -4.25
C PHE A 134 -5.96 -6.32 -3.13
N SER A 135 -6.32 -5.04 -3.19
CA SER A 135 -7.12 -4.41 -2.14
C SER A 135 -8.45 -5.15 -1.88
N ASN A 136 -9.18 -5.54 -2.93
CA ASN A 136 -10.45 -6.23 -2.77
C ASN A 136 -10.36 -7.60 -2.06
N ILE A 137 -9.20 -8.27 -2.16
CA ILE A 137 -8.96 -9.56 -1.51
C ILE A 137 -8.54 -9.39 -0.05
N ILE A 138 -7.69 -8.39 0.22
CA ILE A 138 -7.05 -8.22 1.53
C ILE A 138 -7.90 -7.38 2.49
N ILE A 139 -8.58 -6.34 2.00
CA ILE A 139 -9.39 -5.43 2.82
C ILE A 139 -10.40 -6.13 3.74
N PRO A 140 -11.15 -7.16 3.29
CA PRO A 140 -12.11 -7.84 4.17
C PRO A 140 -11.46 -8.53 5.39
N LEU A 141 -10.14 -8.70 5.37
CA LEU A 141 -9.37 -9.33 6.45
C LEU A 141 -8.72 -8.32 7.40
N ILE A 142 -8.67 -7.04 7.02
CA ILE A 142 -8.08 -5.95 7.81
C ILE A 142 -9.08 -5.54 8.90
N LYS A 143 -8.60 -5.38 10.13
CA LYS A 143 -9.41 -4.99 11.29
C LYS A 143 -9.52 -3.48 11.48
N HIS A 144 -8.48 -2.73 11.09
CA HIS A 144 -8.48 -1.28 11.19
C HIS A 144 -9.45 -0.66 10.19
N GLU A 145 -10.14 0.38 10.62
CA GLU A 145 -10.98 1.20 9.74
C GLU A 145 -10.13 1.84 8.64
N GLN A 146 -10.55 1.68 7.41
CA GLN A 146 -9.87 2.22 6.23
C GLN A 146 -10.89 2.47 5.11
N LYS A 147 -10.54 3.36 4.19
CA LYS A 147 -11.31 3.66 2.99
C LYS A 147 -10.62 3.05 1.78
N ASN A 148 -11.30 2.19 1.02
CA ASN A 148 -10.78 1.70 -0.25
C ASN A 148 -11.02 2.70 -1.37
N ASP A 149 -9.96 3.06 -2.11
CA ASP A 149 -10.03 3.85 -3.33
C ASP A 149 -9.18 3.22 -4.44
N PRO A 150 -9.76 2.29 -5.24
CA PRO A 150 -9.04 1.63 -6.32
C PRO A 150 -8.53 2.58 -7.42
N LEU A 151 -9.09 3.77 -7.51
CA LEU A 151 -8.75 4.78 -8.52
C LEU A 151 -7.83 5.88 -7.97
N LEU A 152 -7.27 5.72 -6.77
CA LEU A 152 -6.49 6.76 -6.10
C LEU A 152 -5.35 7.30 -6.97
N ILE A 153 -4.60 6.42 -7.63
CA ILE A 153 -3.49 6.82 -8.51
C ILE A 153 -3.98 7.65 -9.71
N PHE A 154 -5.11 7.27 -10.32
CA PHE A 154 -5.67 7.99 -11.47
C PHE A 154 -6.19 9.37 -11.07
N LYS A 155 -6.82 9.48 -9.90
CA LYS A 155 -7.27 10.77 -9.34
C LYS A 155 -6.09 11.69 -9.08
N GLY A 156 -5.03 11.17 -8.47
CA GLY A 156 -3.81 11.93 -8.24
C GLY A 156 -3.12 12.36 -9.53
N LEU A 157 -3.05 11.50 -10.54
CA LEU A 157 -2.52 11.85 -11.86
C LEU A 157 -3.36 12.94 -12.53
N LEU A 158 -4.68 12.85 -12.48
CA LEU A 158 -5.59 13.88 -13.01
C LEU A 158 -5.38 15.22 -12.30
N LYS A 159 -5.18 15.21 -10.98
CA LYS A 159 -4.92 16.40 -10.19
C LYS A 159 -3.59 17.05 -10.58
N ILE A 160 -2.53 16.23 -10.75
CA ILE A 160 -1.23 16.69 -11.24
C ILE A 160 -1.36 17.26 -12.64
N PHE A 161 -2.10 16.60 -13.53
CA PHE A 161 -2.36 17.10 -14.90
C PHE A 161 -2.97 18.50 -14.86
N LYS A 162 -4.05 18.68 -14.12
CA LYS A 162 -4.72 20.00 -13.95
C LYS A 162 -3.81 21.09 -13.39
N LEU A 163 -2.86 20.75 -12.51
CA LEU A 163 -1.88 21.71 -11.99
C LEU A 163 -0.87 22.18 -13.03
N ASN A 164 -0.74 21.48 -14.16
CA ASN A 164 0.21 21.76 -15.23
C ASN A 164 -0.49 22.17 -16.56
N GLU A 165 -1.81 22.13 -16.62
CA GLU A 165 -2.56 22.76 -17.72
C GLU A 165 -2.27 24.28 -17.72
N ARG A 166 -1.94 24.80 -18.88
CA ARG A 166 -1.68 26.24 -19.14
C ARG A 166 -2.93 26.92 -19.65
#